data_f86407ca9e6039156acdd1300e15f5ef
#
_entry.id   f86407ca9e6039156acdd1300e15f5ef
#
_cell.length_a   1.000
_cell.length_b   1.000
_cell.length_c   1.000
_cell.angle_alpha   90.00
_cell.angle_beta   90.00
_cell.angle_gamma   90.00
#
_symmetry.space_group_name_H-M   'P 1'
#
loop_
_entity.id
_entity.type
_entity.pdbx_description
1 polymer ?
#
loop_
_entity_poly.entity_id
_entity_poly.type
_entity_poly.pdbx_seq_one_letter_code
_entity_poly.pdbx_strand_id
1 'polypeptide(L)'
;MRKIAVFVIVLFAFQQCTSDKTEKLSKTYIDPKYYLCHYTSTPLIIDGVMNESVWDSVPWTDDFVDIFIENKLPPVYNTRVKMLWDDQYCYFAAVMEEPDMMAKFTKRDTVVCLENDFEIFLDPDGDNHQYYEFEMNAIGTVWDLILTKPYRDKGTPESSWDIDGLVSGIKINGTLNDPSDRDSGWITEIAIPWTAFKDHANMSLPPNESDQWRINFLRVEYLPKIVNGKYEKDTSKMTNNLVWTPHHSNSMHDPESFGVVQFTKKPIGTAQIFPDPTLPARSILMQLYYAQKNYYTKNKKWASSLKELGVAVDQDPKLKVADTIEMTKDGYVATVEIVDGDKSAVWHTNEFSKLWKD
;
A
#
# COMPACT_ATOMS: atom_id res chain seq x y z
N MET A 1 -39.58 -56.81 44.99
CA MET A 1 -40.27 -55.82 44.12
C MET A 1 -39.25 -54.84 43.69
N ARG A 2 -38.74 -54.97 42.41
CA ARG A 2 -37.74 -54.05 41.80
C ARG A 2 -38.50 -52.93 41.08
N LYS A 3 -38.26 -51.70 41.52
CA LYS A 3 -38.77 -50.49 40.81
C LYS A 3 -37.89 -50.20 39.62
N ILE A 4 -38.44 -50.26 38.40
CA ILE A 4 -37.80 -49.82 37.16
C ILE A 4 -38.05 -48.32 37.02
N ALA A 5 -37.02 -47.55 37.10
CA ALA A 5 -37.06 -46.11 36.78
C ALA A 5 -36.86 -45.91 35.25
N VAL A 6 -37.91 -45.41 34.61
CA VAL A 6 -37.87 -45.03 33.20
C VAL A 6 -37.25 -43.57 33.07
N PHE A 7 -36.07 -43.48 32.55
CA PHE A 7 -35.47 -42.16 32.17
C PHE A 7 -36.00 -41.74 30.80
N VAL A 8 -36.84 -40.73 30.79
CA VAL A 8 -37.25 -40.06 29.56
C VAL A 8 -36.14 -39.04 29.18
N ILE A 9 -35.36 -39.36 28.15
CA ILE A 9 -34.40 -38.42 27.57
C ILE A 9 -35.17 -37.50 26.62
N VAL A 10 -35.37 -36.25 27.05
CA VAL A 10 -35.90 -35.19 26.19
C VAL A 10 -34.72 -34.64 25.39
N LEU A 11 -34.63 -35.02 24.12
CA LEU A 11 -33.72 -34.41 23.16
C LEU A 11 -34.24 -33.02 22.80
N PHE A 12 -33.64 -31.98 23.39
CA PHE A 12 -33.77 -30.63 22.88
C PHE A 12 -32.94 -30.50 21.61
N ALA A 13 -33.57 -30.53 20.46
CA ALA A 13 -32.98 -30.08 19.21
C ALA A 13 -32.83 -28.57 19.29
N PHE A 14 -31.64 -28.10 19.62
CA PHE A 14 -31.25 -26.70 19.37
C PHE A 14 -31.17 -26.52 17.87
N GLN A 15 -32.25 -26.02 17.26
CA GLN A 15 -32.20 -25.37 15.97
C GLN A 15 -31.33 -24.09 16.17
N GLN A 16 -30.05 -24.17 15.87
CA GLN A 16 -29.25 -23.00 15.63
C GLN A 16 -29.82 -22.32 14.38
N CYS A 17 -30.67 -21.33 14.58
CA CYS A 17 -31.03 -20.36 13.57
C CYS A 17 -29.79 -19.48 13.36
N THR A 18 -28.85 -19.93 12.55
CA THR A 18 -27.84 -19.03 11.98
C THR A 18 -28.58 -18.12 10.99
N SER A 19 -28.93 -16.93 11.43
CA SER A 19 -29.29 -15.89 10.49
C SER A 19 -28.03 -15.68 9.63
N ASP A 20 -28.02 -16.19 8.40
CA ASP A 20 -27.04 -15.82 7.39
C ASP A 20 -27.19 -14.30 7.19
N LYS A 21 -26.38 -13.54 7.94
CA LYS A 21 -26.29 -12.09 7.72
C LYS A 21 -25.56 -11.93 6.39
N THR A 22 -26.30 -11.52 5.37
CA THR A 22 -25.72 -11.08 4.12
C THR A 22 -24.79 -9.90 4.41
N GLU A 23 -23.51 -10.04 4.10
CA GLU A 23 -22.51 -8.99 4.26
C GLU A 23 -22.71 -7.92 3.19
N LYS A 24 -22.69 -6.65 3.59
CA LYS A 24 -22.91 -5.53 2.69
C LYS A 24 -21.57 -4.94 2.24
N LEU A 25 -21.30 -5.00 0.95
CA LEU A 25 -20.07 -4.44 0.38
C LEU A 25 -20.18 -2.91 0.30
N SER A 26 -19.08 -2.24 0.65
CA SER A 26 -18.97 -0.78 0.68
C SER A 26 -18.23 -0.24 -0.54
N LYS A 27 -18.80 0.73 -1.23
CA LYS A 27 -18.13 1.45 -2.31
C LYS A 27 -17.02 2.40 -1.84
N THR A 28 -16.87 2.56 -0.53
CA THR A 28 -15.82 3.35 0.13
C THR A 28 -14.86 2.48 0.93
N TYR A 29 -14.72 1.21 0.59
CA TYR A 29 -13.76 0.30 1.24
C TYR A 29 -12.32 0.76 1.02
N ILE A 30 -12.00 1.19 -0.21
CA ILE A 30 -10.73 1.85 -0.52
C ILE A 30 -10.95 3.35 -0.35
N ASP A 31 -10.23 3.96 0.60
CA ASP A 31 -10.28 5.40 0.90
C ASP A 31 -8.85 5.95 0.99
N PRO A 32 -8.19 6.15 -0.16
CA PRO A 32 -6.79 6.54 -0.22
C PRO A 32 -6.61 8.02 0.13
N LYS A 33 -5.46 8.36 0.71
CA LYS A 33 -4.99 9.75 0.75
C LYS A 33 -4.57 10.21 -0.64
N TYR A 34 -4.56 11.52 -0.86
CA TYR A 34 -4.20 12.15 -2.13
C TYR A 34 -3.03 13.09 -1.96
N TYR A 35 -2.17 13.16 -2.97
CA TYR A 35 -1.08 14.13 -3.05
C TYR A 35 -0.97 14.71 -4.44
N LEU A 36 -0.74 16.05 -4.54
CA LEU A 36 -0.42 16.73 -5.80
C LEU A 36 1.10 16.77 -5.96
N CYS A 37 1.62 15.99 -6.89
CA CYS A 37 3.03 15.99 -7.26
C CYS A 37 3.25 17.05 -8.33
N HIS A 38 3.88 18.16 -7.95
CA HIS A 38 4.11 19.30 -8.84
C HIS A 38 5.36 19.13 -9.69
N TYR A 39 5.29 19.60 -10.92
CA TYR A 39 6.45 19.69 -11.80
C TYR A 39 7.43 20.77 -11.32
N THR A 40 8.73 20.48 -11.39
CA THR A 40 9.79 21.44 -11.16
C THR A 40 10.64 21.64 -12.43
N SER A 41 10.90 22.88 -12.77
CA SER A 41 11.93 23.22 -13.80
C SER A 41 13.29 23.53 -13.17
N THR A 42 13.37 23.57 -11.85
CA THR A 42 14.61 23.80 -11.11
C THR A 42 15.32 22.48 -10.90
N PRO A 43 16.56 22.30 -11.36
CA PRO A 43 17.34 21.12 -11.05
C PRO A 43 17.49 20.94 -9.54
N LEU A 44 17.32 19.71 -9.05
CA LEU A 44 17.51 19.35 -7.64
C LEU A 44 18.88 18.71 -7.46
N ILE A 45 19.53 19.05 -6.35
CA ILE A 45 20.77 18.41 -5.90
C ILE A 45 20.37 17.38 -4.86
N ILE A 46 20.50 16.12 -5.19
CA ILE A 46 20.05 15.01 -4.34
C ILE A 46 21.16 14.68 -3.33
N ASP A 47 21.26 15.47 -2.26
CA ASP A 47 22.31 15.35 -1.22
C ASP A 47 21.77 15.11 0.20
N GLY A 48 20.43 15.03 0.36
CA GLY A 48 19.74 14.83 1.62
C GLY A 48 19.52 16.12 2.42
N VAL A 49 19.77 17.30 1.85
CA VAL A 49 19.69 18.56 2.61
C VAL A 49 18.37 19.31 2.41
N MET A 50 17.66 19.11 1.31
CA MET A 50 16.39 19.78 0.97
C MET A 50 16.51 21.32 1.03
N ASN A 51 17.58 21.90 0.48
CA ASN A 51 17.83 23.34 0.53
C ASN A 51 17.37 24.11 -0.71
N GLU A 52 16.87 23.41 -1.73
CA GLU A 52 16.26 24.06 -2.88
C GLU A 52 14.90 24.65 -2.50
N SER A 53 14.72 25.93 -2.82
CA SER A 53 13.52 26.68 -2.46
C SER A 53 12.20 26.07 -2.98
N VAL A 54 12.27 25.21 -4.00
CA VAL A 54 11.09 24.50 -4.50
C VAL A 54 10.53 23.53 -3.47
N TRP A 55 11.37 22.91 -2.64
CA TRP A 55 10.90 22.06 -1.55
C TRP A 55 10.06 22.83 -0.51
N ASP A 56 10.38 24.11 -0.27
CA ASP A 56 9.57 24.94 0.65
C ASP A 56 8.18 25.23 0.10
N SER A 57 8.02 25.18 -1.21
CA SER A 57 6.79 25.56 -1.91
C SER A 57 5.74 24.47 -1.95
N VAL A 58 6.14 23.18 -1.84
CA VAL A 58 5.21 22.04 -1.91
C VAL A 58 4.83 21.54 -0.51
N PRO A 59 3.58 21.08 -0.33
CA PRO A 59 3.13 20.58 0.95
C PRO A 59 3.82 19.26 1.33
N TRP A 60 3.90 18.98 2.60
CA TRP A 60 4.17 17.64 3.11
C TRP A 60 2.95 16.74 2.90
N THR A 61 3.19 15.42 2.84
CA THR A 61 2.14 14.45 3.12
C THR A 61 1.61 14.64 4.54
N ASP A 62 0.48 14.07 4.88
CA ASP A 62 0.15 13.84 6.30
C ASP A 62 1.26 13.01 6.95
N ASP A 63 1.40 13.17 8.27
CA ASP A 63 2.27 12.30 9.05
C ASP A 63 1.86 10.83 8.89
N PHE A 64 2.84 9.94 8.91
CA PHE A 64 2.59 8.52 8.82
C PHE A 64 1.84 8.03 10.06
N VAL A 65 1.05 6.99 9.87
CA VAL A 65 0.23 6.34 10.88
C VAL A 65 0.54 4.84 10.92
N ASP A 66 0.05 4.13 11.93
CA ASP A 66 0.14 2.66 11.97
C ASP A 66 -0.43 2.06 10.69
N ILE A 67 0.24 1.05 10.14
CA ILE A 67 -0.17 0.40 8.89
C ILE A 67 -1.58 -0.16 8.96
N PHE A 68 -2.00 -0.70 10.10
CA PHE A 68 -3.33 -1.28 10.24
C PHE A 68 -4.33 -0.24 10.75
N ILE A 69 -5.24 0.17 9.88
CA ILE A 69 -6.22 1.25 10.10
C ILE A 69 -7.04 1.08 11.39
N GLU A 70 -7.25 -0.16 11.85
CA GLU A 70 -8.05 -0.44 13.05
C GLU A 70 -7.26 -0.23 14.35
N ASN A 71 -5.92 -0.26 14.32
CA ASN A 71 -5.09 -0.12 15.52
C ASN A 71 -5.22 1.25 16.17
N LYS A 72 -5.36 2.31 15.37
CA LYS A 72 -5.47 3.71 15.84
C LYS A 72 -4.39 4.11 16.85
N LEU A 73 -3.23 3.47 16.79
CA LEU A 73 -2.10 3.80 17.63
C LEU A 73 -1.41 5.06 17.08
N PRO A 74 -0.96 5.97 17.95
CA PRO A 74 -0.13 7.08 17.49
C PRO A 74 1.20 6.53 16.96
N PRO A 75 1.79 7.18 15.94
CA PRO A 75 3.11 6.80 15.47
C PRO A 75 4.14 6.95 16.60
N VAL A 76 5.13 6.06 16.63
CA VAL A 76 6.23 6.12 17.62
C VAL A 76 7.08 7.35 17.36
N TYR A 77 7.37 7.63 16.09
CA TYR A 77 8.13 8.78 15.61
C TYR A 77 7.49 9.36 14.36
N ASN A 78 7.66 10.68 14.15
CA ASN A 78 7.08 11.35 13.00
C ASN A 78 7.85 11.03 11.72
N THR A 79 7.11 10.81 10.64
CA THR A 79 7.64 10.65 9.28
C THR A 79 6.70 11.31 8.30
N ARG A 80 7.25 12.01 7.32
CA ARG A 80 6.48 12.66 6.24
C ARG A 80 7.33 12.82 5.00
N VAL A 81 6.66 12.94 3.86
CA VAL A 81 7.30 12.97 2.55
C VAL A 81 6.84 14.18 1.75
N LYS A 82 7.71 14.70 0.90
CA LYS A 82 7.37 15.60 -0.20
C LYS A 82 7.71 14.93 -1.53
N MET A 83 6.95 15.26 -2.57
CA MET A 83 7.19 14.76 -3.93
C MET A 83 7.22 15.90 -4.94
N LEU A 84 8.12 15.78 -5.89
CA LEU A 84 8.24 16.63 -7.09
C LEU A 84 8.55 15.75 -8.30
N TRP A 85 8.44 16.29 -9.48
CA TRP A 85 8.85 15.61 -10.69
C TRP A 85 9.34 16.59 -11.77
N ASP A 86 10.14 16.08 -12.72
CA ASP A 86 10.51 16.77 -13.94
C ASP A 86 10.42 15.82 -15.15
N ASP A 87 11.00 16.22 -16.28
CA ASP A 87 10.98 15.40 -17.49
C ASP A 87 11.90 14.16 -17.41
N GLN A 88 12.72 14.01 -16.35
CA GLN A 88 13.69 12.92 -16.20
C GLN A 88 13.40 12.03 -14.98
N TYR A 89 12.95 12.63 -13.86
CA TYR A 89 12.87 11.96 -12.56
C TYR A 89 11.55 12.22 -11.83
N CYS A 90 11.16 11.25 -11.02
CA CYS A 90 10.28 11.44 -9.87
C CYS A 90 11.14 11.61 -8.62
N TYR A 91 10.90 12.67 -7.86
CA TYR A 91 11.67 13.03 -6.67
C TYR A 91 10.87 12.80 -5.40
N PHE A 92 11.53 12.23 -4.40
CA PHE A 92 10.97 12.03 -3.07
C PHE A 92 11.93 12.61 -2.05
N ALA A 93 11.40 13.34 -1.06
CA ALA A 93 12.17 13.81 0.06
C ALA A 93 11.46 13.44 1.35
N ALA A 94 12.08 12.62 2.20
CA ALA A 94 11.51 12.12 3.44
C ALA A 94 12.28 12.65 4.65
N VAL A 95 11.54 13.04 5.68
CA VAL A 95 12.09 13.42 7.00
C VAL A 95 11.57 12.46 8.04
N MET A 96 12.47 11.84 8.76
CA MET A 96 12.19 10.81 9.75
C MET A 96 12.79 11.23 11.11
N GLU A 97 11.93 11.37 12.11
CA GLU A 97 12.37 11.47 13.50
C GLU A 97 12.88 10.10 13.96
N GLU A 98 14.08 10.01 14.46
CA GLU A 98 14.69 8.77 14.94
C GLU A 98 15.73 9.08 16.03
N PRO A 99 15.32 8.99 17.29
CA PRO A 99 16.20 9.36 18.41
C PRO A 99 17.31 8.38 18.72
N ASP A 100 17.24 7.16 18.19
CA ASP A 100 18.20 6.07 18.45
C ASP A 100 18.60 5.44 17.11
N MET A 101 19.26 6.24 16.26
CA MET A 101 19.61 5.81 14.89
C MET A 101 20.51 4.60 14.86
N MET A 102 20.03 3.54 14.25
CA MET A 102 20.83 2.32 14.04
C MET A 102 20.68 1.81 12.61
N ALA A 103 21.80 1.52 11.97
CA ALA A 103 21.85 0.83 10.69
C ALA A 103 23.14 0.02 10.58
N LYS A 104 23.09 -1.16 9.98
CA LYS A 104 24.21 -2.12 9.92
C LYS A 104 24.41 -2.70 8.54
N PHE A 105 23.35 -2.81 7.73
CA PHE A 105 23.46 -3.38 6.40
C PHE A 105 24.13 -2.40 5.45
N THR A 106 25.19 -2.87 4.80
CA THR A 106 26.02 -2.08 3.87
C THR A 106 26.08 -2.68 2.47
N LYS A 107 25.48 -3.86 2.28
CA LYS A 107 25.51 -4.55 1.00
C LYS A 107 24.17 -4.31 0.29
N ARG A 108 24.21 -3.76 -0.94
CA ARG A 108 23.03 -3.68 -1.82
C ARG A 108 22.33 -5.03 -1.93
N ASP A 109 21.04 -5.01 -2.09
CA ASP A 109 20.14 -6.16 -2.22
C ASP A 109 20.13 -7.10 -0.98
N THR A 110 20.53 -6.56 0.16
CA THR A 110 20.17 -7.16 1.44
C THR A 110 18.71 -6.78 1.73
N VAL A 111 17.95 -7.68 2.35
CA VAL A 111 16.58 -7.42 2.80
C VAL A 111 16.64 -6.32 3.87
N VAL A 112 16.46 -5.06 3.46
CA VAL A 112 16.73 -3.87 4.28
C VAL A 112 15.70 -3.73 5.39
N CYS A 113 14.46 -4.10 5.16
CA CYS A 113 13.37 -4.07 6.16
C CYS A 113 13.61 -4.96 7.40
N LEU A 114 14.69 -5.73 7.45
CA LEU A 114 15.11 -6.42 8.67
C LEU A 114 15.78 -5.50 9.70
N GLU A 115 16.04 -4.23 9.36
CA GLU A 115 16.41 -3.13 10.24
C GLU A 115 15.56 -1.88 9.97
N ASN A 116 15.86 -0.75 10.61
CA ASN A 116 15.12 0.50 10.39
C ASN A 116 15.39 1.03 8.98
N ASP A 117 14.33 1.37 8.27
CA ASP A 117 14.41 1.82 6.88
C ASP A 117 13.26 2.76 6.48
N PHE A 118 13.35 3.21 5.24
CA PHE A 118 12.30 3.94 4.54
C PHE A 118 12.06 3.27 3.19
N GLU A 119 10.79 3.07 2.86
CA GLU A 119 10.38 2.35 1.67
C GLU A 119 9.41 3.17 0.81
N ILE A 120 9.47 2.95 -0.50
CA ILE A 120 8.57 3.53 -1.50
C ILE A 120 7.95 2.40 -2.32
N PHE A 121 6.63 2.37 -2.40
CA PHE A 121 5.87 1.42 -3.22
C PHE A 121 5.14 2.18 -4.33
N LEU A 122 5.28 1.70 -5.57
CA LEU A 122 4.70 2.36 -6.74
C LEU A 122 3.98 1.34 -7.63
N ASP A 123 2.70 1.57 -7.86
CA ASP A 123 1.85 0.82 -8.79
C ASP A 123 1.26 1.83 -9.80
N PRO A 124 1.98 2.10 -10.91
CA PRO A 124 1.64 3.20 -11.83
C PRO A 124 0.27 3.09 -12.47
N ASP A 125 -0.13 1.90 -12.94
CA ASP A 125 -1.44 1.66 -13.56
C ASP A 125 -2.51 1.20 -12.56
N GLY A 126 -2.10 0.93 -11.32
CA GLY A 126 -2.98 0.58 -10.22
C GLY A 126 -3.70 -0.75 -10.43
N ASP A 127 -3.10 -1.70 -11.11
CA ASP A 127 -3.70 -3.01 -11.39
C ASP A 127 -3.41 -4.05 -10.30
N ASN A 128 -2.69 -3.67 -9.23
CA ASN A 128 -2.22 -4.48 -8.11
C ASN A 128 -1.12 -5.50 -8.47
N HIS A 129 -0.60 -5.48 -9.68
CA HIS A 129 0.42 -6.40 -10.16
C HIS A 129 1.64 -5.64 -10.67
N GLN A 130 2.80 -6.33 -10.69
CA GLN A 130 4.04 -5.78 -11.23
C GLN A 130 4.39 -4.39 -10.66
N TYR A 131 4.09 -4.20 -9.37
CA TYR A 131 4.41 -2.96 -8.67
C TYR A 131 5.84 -2.96 -8.15
N TYR A 132 6.39 -1.76 -8.00
CA TYR A 132 7.77 -1.52 -7.63
C TYR A 132 7.89 -1.27 -6.14
N GLU A 133 8.99 -1.72 -5.58
CA GLU A 133 9.38 -1.52 -4.19
C GLU A 133 10.83 -1.05 -4.13
N PHE A 134 11.06 -0.07 -3.29
CA PHE A 134 12.38 0.49 -2.99
C PHE A 134 12.49 0.61 -1.48
N GLU A 135 13.55 0.04 -0.92
CA GLU A 135 13.89 0.15 0.51
C GLU A 135 15.26 0.79 0.68
N MET A 136 15.42 1.62 1.70
CA MET A 136 16.71 2.22 2.02
C MET A 136 16.86 2.48 3.52
N ASN A 137 18.02 2.11 4.09
CA ASN A 137 18.37 2.42 5.47
C ASN A 137 19.12 3.77 5.60
N ALA A 138 19.41 4.20 6.83
CA ALA A 138 20.08 5.46 7.13
C ALA A 138 21.55 5.54 6.67
N ILE A 139 22.15 4.46 6.18
CA ILE A 139 23.50 4.43 5.57
C ILE A 139 23.43 4.61 4.04
N GLY A 140 22.24 4.47 3.43
CA GLY A 140 22.05 4.49 1.98
C GLY A 140 22.18 3.11 1.33
N THR A 141 22.06 2.05 2.09
CA THR A 141 21.96 0.70 1.51
C THR A 141 20.58 0.52 0.94
N VAL A 142 20.51 0.17 -0.33
CA VAL A 142 19.29 0.02 -1.11
C VAL A 142 19.00 -1.45 -1.38
N TRP A 143 17.72 -1.79 -1.32
CA TRP A 143 17.12 -2.95 -1.94
C TRP A 143 15.93 -2.50 -2.78
N ASP A 144 15.93 -2.81 -4.06
CA ASP A 144 14.87 -2.49 -4.99
C ASP A 144 14.45 -3.73 -5.78
N LEU A 145 13.17 -3.83 -6.08
CA LEU A 145 12.61 -5.02 -6.68
C LEU A 145 11.25 -4.74 -7.36
N ILE A 146 10.78 -5.70 -8.13
CA ILE A 146 9.41 -5.72 -8.65
C ILE A 146 8.67 -6.89 -8.02
N LEU A 147 7.49 -6.63 -7.47
CA LEU A 147 6.55 -7.68 -7.06
C LEU A 147 5.67 -8.06 -8.24
N THR A 148 5.72 -9.32 -8.66
CA THR A 148 4.85 -9.81 -9.74
C THR A 148 3.37 -9.68 -9.41
N LYS A 149 3.00 -9.81 -8.13
CA LYS A 149 1.69 -9.63 -7.52
C LYS A 149 1.82 -9.70 -5.99
N PRO A 150 0.77 -9.36 -5.21
CA PRO A 150 0.83 -9.45 -3.75
C PRO A 150 1.24 -10.83 -3.24
N TYR A 151 2.01 -10.88 -2.14
CA TYR A 151 2.43 -12.14 -1.52
C TYR A 151 1.26 -13.03 -1.10
N ARG A 152 0.11 -12.43 -0.71
CA ARG A 152 -1.15 -13.16 -0.40
C ARG A 152 -1.65 -13.99 -1.59
N ASP A 153 -1.25 -13.64 -2.80
CA ASP A 153 -1.55 -14.32 -4.06
C ASP A 153 -0.37 -15.11 -4.63
N LYS A 154 0.64 -15.40 -3.78
CA LYS A 154 1.86 -16.10 -4.14
C LYS A 154 2.71 -15.32 -5.15
N GLY A 155 2.72 -14.01 -5.04
CA GLY A 155 3.66 -13.15 -5.74
C GLY A 155 5.09 -13.44 -5.33
N THR A 156 6.01 -13.20 -6.23
CA THR A 156 7.44 -13.38 -6.01
C THR A 156 8.18 -12.07 -6.27
N PRO A 157 9.15 -11.72 -5.44
CA PRO A 157 10.01 -10.57 -5.71
C PRO A 157 10.98 -10.89 -6.84
N GLU A 158 11.12 -9.98 -7.79
CA GLU A 158 12.16 -9.96 -8.80
C GLU A 158 13.31 -9.08 -8.33
N SER A 159 14.09 -9.60 -7.36
CA SER A 159 15.18 -8.87 -6.69
C SER A 159 16.44 -8.71 -7.55
N SER A 160 16.43 -9.20 -8.79
CA SER A 160 17.50 -8.94 -9.77
C SER A 160 17.23 -7.69 -10.61
N TRP A 161 16.10 -7.06 -10.41
CA TRP A 161 15.80 -5.77 -11.02
C TRP A 161 16.40 -4.65 -10.19
N ASP A 162 17.05 -3.72 -10.84
CA ASP A 162 17.68 -2.54 -10.24
C ASP A 162 17.08 -1.27 -10.85
N ILE A 163 16.93 -0.22 -10.08
CA ILE A 163 16.63 1.13 -10.56
C ILE A 163 17.89 1.70 -11.21
N ASP A 164 18.05 1.46 -12.51
CA ASP A 164 19.18 2.04 -13.25
C ASP A 164 19.09 3.57 -13.30
N GLY A 165 20.14 4.25 -12.85
CA GLY A 165 20.17 5.70 -12.74
C GLY A 165 19.53 6.28 -11.47
N LEU A 166 19.25 5.46 -10.45
CA LEU A 166 18.85 5.94 -9.12
C LEU A 166 19.89 6.91 -8.55
N VAL A 167 19.42 8.03 -8.02
CA VAL A 167 20.25 8.95 -7.22
C VAL A 167 19.61 9.10 -5.85
N SER A 168 20.39 8.97 -4.79
CA SER A 168 19.91 9.19 -3.42
C SER A 168 20.95 9.94 -2.60
N GLY A 169 20.47 10.80 -1.69
CA GLY A 169 21.26 11.54 -0.72
C GLY A 169 20.68 11.38 0.67
N ILE A 170 21.54 11.32 1.68
CA ILE A 170 21.14 11.19 3.08
C ILE A 170 21.86 12.21 3.93
N LYS A 171 21.11 12.82 4.84
CA LYS A 171 21.66 13.64 5.93
C LYS A 171 21.24 13.08 7.27
N ILE A 172 22.22 12.66 8.04
CA ILE A 172 22.05 12.26 9.45
C ILE A 172 22.09 13.51 10.32
N ASN A 173 21.10 13.68 11.21
CA ASN A 173 21.04 14.75 12.20
C ASN A 173 21.26 14.14 13.60
N GLY A 174 22.49 13.71 13.86
CA GLY A 174 22.93 13.00 15.06
C GLY A 174 24.12 12.11 14.82
N THR A 175 24.23 11.01 15.53
CA THR A 175 25.36 10.08 15.50
C THR A 175 24.89 8.64 15.30
N LEU A 176 25.18 8.08 14.16
CA LEU A 176 24.73 6.72 13.81
C LEU A 176 25.39 5.66 14.71
N ASN A 177 24.58 4.75 15.24
CA ASN A 177 25.01 3.60 16.06
C ASN A 177 25.70 3.98 17.38
N ASP A 178 25.50 5.18 17.91
CA ASP A 178 26.05 5.61 19.20
C ASP A 178 24.94 5.74 20.26
N PRO A 179 24.87 4.83 21.25
CA PRO A 179 23.85 4.88 22.29
C PRO A 179 24.16 5.87 23.43
N SER A 180 25.20 6.69 23.31
CA SER A 180 25.57 7.66 24.32
C SER A 180 24.90 9.02 24.20
N ASP A 181 24.23 9.29 23.07
CA ASP A 181 23.47 10.51 22.80
C ASP A 181 22.04 10.24 22.35
N ARG A 182 21.33 11.28 21.93
CA ARG A 182 19.98 11.20 21.33
C ARG A 182 20.00 12.01 20.05
N ASP A 183 19.51 11.39 19.02
CA ASP A 183 19.49 11.95 17.67
C ASP A 183 18.21 12.74 17.38
N SER A 184 18.22 13.50 16.31
CA SER A 184 17.01 14.13 15.77
C SER A 184 16.37 13.29 14.66
N GLY A 185 17.16 12.41 14.02
CA GLY A 185 16.73 11.56 12.93
C GLY A 185 17.52 11.83 11.64
N TRP A 186 16.93 11.45 10.51
CA TRP A 186 17.59 11.56 9.22
C TRP A 186 16.65 12.05 8.12
N ILE A 187 17.25 12.57 7.07
CA ILE A 187 16.57 13.06 5.88
C ILE A 187 17.11 12.29 4.69
N THR A 188 16.25 11.93 3.76
CA THR A 188 16.68 11.40 2.48
C THR A 188 16.02 12.15 1.33
N GLU A 189 16.78 12.35 0.25
CA GLU A 189 16.28 12.73 -1.05
C GLU A 189 16.57 11.60 -2.03
N ILE A 190 15.60 11.29 -2.88
CA ILE A 190 15.64 10.17 -3.80
C ILE A 190 15.12 10.65 -5.15
N ALA A 191 15.87 10.40 -6.22
CA ALA A 191 15.45 10.65 -7.58
C ALA A 191 15.41 9.33 -8.36
N ILE A 192 14.20 8.92 -8.77
CA ILE A 192 13.96 7.71 -9.55
C ILE A 192 13.71 8.13 -11.01
N PRO A 193 14.54 7.72 -11.97
CA PRO A 193 14.36 8.10 -13.37
C PRO A 193 13.13 7.41 -13.96
N TRP A 194 12.38 8.10 -14.82
CA TRP A 194 11.21 7.54 -15.47
C TRP A 194 11.49 6.27 -16.26
N THR A 195 12.73 6.13 -16.76
CA THR A 195 13.17 4.92 -17.49
C THR A 195 13.11 3.65 -16.66
N ALA A 196 13.15 3.74 -15.32
CA ALA A 196 13.03 2.59 -14.42
C ALA A 196 11.65 1.90 -14.55
N PHE A 197 10.62 2.64 -14.89
CA PHE A 197 9.25 2.14 -14.94
C PHE A 197 8.79 1.63 -16.32
N LYS A 198 9.67 1.67 -17.34
CA LYS A 198 9.33 1.44 -18.76
C LYS A 198 8.67 0.09 -19.06
N ASP A 199 8.99 -0.93 -18.27
CA ASP A 199 8.56 -2.31 -18.58
C ASP A 199 7.17 -2.64 -18.03
N HIS A 200 6.72 -1.97 -16.97
CA HIS A 200 5.47 -2.31 -16.27
C HIS A 200 4.56 -1.14 -15.91
N ALA A 201 4.94 0.11 -16.22
CA ALA A 201 4.09 1.24 -15.87
C ALA A 201 2.74 1.24 -16.60
N ASN A 202 2.70 0.71 -17.83
CA ASN A 202 1.53 0.75 -18.71
C ASN A 202 0.91 2.16 -18.86
N MET A 203 1.69 3.20 -18.58
CA MET A 203 1.34 4.61 -18.53
C MET A 203 2.38 5.44 -19.29
N SER A 204 2.07 6.70 -19.57
CA SER A 204 3.05 7.64 -20.13
C SER A 204 4.21 7.89 -19.18
N LEU A 205 5.43 7.93 -19.69
CA LEU A 205 6.65 8.23 -18.97
C LEU A 205 7.44 9.35 -19.67
N PRO A 206 7.61 10.52 -19.06
CA PRO A 206 7.00 10.94 -17.79
C PRO A 206 5.48 11.01 -17.84
N PRO A 207 4.79 11.12 -16.67
CA PRO A 207 3.34 11.24 -16.59
C PRO A 207 2.82 12.49 -17.33
N ASN A 208 1.60 12.42 -17.83
CA ASN A 208 0.88 13.57 -18.37
C ASN A 208 0.24 14.40 -17.25
N GLU A 209 -0.24 15.62 -17.61
CA GLU A 209 -1.06 16.43 -16.72
C GLU A 209 -2.27 15.65 -16.23
N SER A 210 -2.46 15.58 -14.92
CA SER A 210 -3.54 14.88 -14.20
C SER A 210 -3.46 13.35 -14.22
N ASP A 211 -2.41 12.72 -14.74
CA ASP A 211 -2.19 11.29 -14.54
C ASP A 211 -2.09 10.98 -13.05
N GLN A 212 -2.59 9.83 -12.65
CA GLN A 212 -2.62 9.39 -11.26
C GLN A 212 -1.96 8.03 -11.12
N TRP A 213 -1.01 7.92 -10.20
CA TRP A 213 -0.38 6.66 -9.82
C TRP A 213 -0.79 6.25 -8.40
N ARG A 214 -0.70 4.97 -8.11
CA ARG A 214 -0.81 4.44 -6.76
C ARG A 214 0.58 4.42 -6.13
N ILE A 215 0.77 5.18 -5.07
CA ILE A 215 2.04 5.28 -4.34
C ILE A 215 1.76 5.20 -2.85
N ASN A 216 2.59 4.47 -2.13
CA ASN A 216 2.59 4.52 -0.68
C ASN A 216 4.02 4.47 -0.16
N PHE A 217 4.17 4.78 1.11
CA PHE A 217 5.44 4.78 1.81
C PHE A 217 5.29 3.94 3.07
N LEU A 218 6.35 3.23 3.40
CA LEU A 218 6.50 2.54 4.68
C LEU A 218 7.76 3.04 5.39
N ARG A 219 7.71 3.10 6.68
CA ARG A 219 8.86 3.14 7.56
C ARG A 219 8.79 1.93 8.47
N VAL A 220 9.80 1.09 8.43
CA VAL A 220 10.00 0.03 9.41
C VAL A 220 10.82 0.59 10.56
N GLU A 221 10.28 0.48 11.77
CA GLU A 221 10.92 1.01 12.97
C GLU A 221 11.01 -0.06 14.05
N TYR A 222 12.21 -0.53 14.31
CA TYR A 222 12.54 -1.40 15.43
C TYR A 222 13.10 -0.57 16.58
N LEU A 223 12.49 -0.69 17.73
CA LEU A 223 13.02 -0.03 18.92
C LEU A 223 14.30 -0.75 19.40
N PRO A 224 15.38 -0.04 19.67
CA PRO A 224 16.62 -0.64 20.14
C PRO A 224 16.59 -0.95 21.63
N LYS A 225 17.50 -1.85 22.03
CA LYS A 225 18.01 -2.01 23.38
C LYS A 225 19.52 -1.85 23.36
N ILE A 226 20.10 -1.43 24.49
CA ILE A 226 21.55 -1.29 24.60
C ILE A 226 22.15 -2.55 25.23
N VAL A 227 23.04 -3.20 24.49
CA VAL A 227 23.77 -4.39 24.94
C VAL A 227 25.27 -4.14 24.76
N ASN A 228 26.02 -4.22 25.84
CA ASN A 228 27.47 -3.95 25.85
C ASN A 228 27.86 -2.62 25.17
N GLY A 229 27.07 -1.57 25.43
CA GLY A 229 27.31 -0.23 24.88
C GLY A 229 27.04 -0.09 23.38
N LYS A 230 26.23 -0.97 22.77
CA LYS A 230 25.83 -0.94 21.37
C LYS A 230 24.32 -1.14 21.23
N TYR A 231 23.75 -0.54 20.20
CA TYR A 231 22.37 -0.81 19.84
C TYR A 231 22.20 -2.24 19.29
N GLU A 232 21.18 -2.92 19.78
CA GLU A 232 20.64 -4.15 19.24
C GLU A 232 19.12 -4.01 19.10
N LYS A 233 18.55 -4.65 18.08
CA LYS A 233 17.10 -4.76 17.89
C LYS A 233 16.46 -5.41 19.13
N ASP A 234 15.49 -4.75 19.72
CA ASP A 234 14.73 -5.33 20.85
C ASP A 234 13.61 -6.23 20.32
N THR A 235 13.91 -7.51 20.17
CA THR A 235 12.95 -8.51 19.68
C THR A 235 11.77 -8.79 20.64
N SER A 236 11.79 -8.21 21.85
CA SER A 236 10.64 -8.27 22.77
C SER A 236 9.58 -7.21 22.46
N LYS A 237 9.90 -6.23 21.63
CA LYS A 237 9.02 -5.18 21.16
C LYS A 237 8.44 -5.54 19.79
N MET A 238 7.24 -5.07 19.53
CA MET A 238 6.66 -5.16 18.17
C MET A 238 7.41 -4.20 17.24
N THR A 239 7.53 -4.59 15.98
CA THR A 239 7.95 -3.67 14.91
C THR A 239 6.84 -2.63 14.69
N ASN A 240 7.21 -1.37 14.56
CA ASN A 240 6.29 -0.33 14.19
C ASN A 240 6.39 -0.15 12.67
N ASN A 241 5.33 -0.49 11.97
CA ASN A 241 5.20 -0.28 10.53
C ASN A 241 4.32 0.96 10.33
N LEU A 242 4.95 2.06 9.93
CA LEU A 242 4.29 3.35 9.79
C LEU A 242 4.16 3.69 8.30
N VAL A 243 2.96 4.05 7.87
CA VAL A 243 2.63 4.29 6.45
C VAL A 243 1.96 5.63 6.23
N TRP A 244 2.08 6.17 5.03
CA TRP A 244 1.30 7.35 4.64
C TRP A 244 -0.18 7.03 4.53
N THR A 245 -0.58 6.00 3.77
CA THR A 245 -1.96 5.56 3.67
C THR A 245 -2.14 4.22 4.38
N PRO A 246 -2.98 4.13 5.43
CA PRO A 246 -3.15 2.90 6.19
C PRO A 246 -3.91 1.83 5.41
N HIS A 247 -3.70 0.58 5.78
CA HIS A 247 -4.24 -0.60 5.12
C HIS A 247 -5.31 -1.30 5.98
N HIS A 248 -6.09 -2.18 5.36
CA HIS A 248 -7.01 -3.08 6.06
C HIS A 248 -6.31 -4.35 6.58
N SER A 249 -5.01 -4.46 6.44
CA SER A 249 -4.19 -5.56 6.95
C SER A 249 -2.85 -5.03 7.47
N ASN A 250 -2.08 -5.88 8.15
CA ASN A 250 -0.72 -5.58 8.58
C ASN A 250 0.33 -5.84 7.47
N SER A 251 -0.09 -5.85 6.22
CA SER A 251 0.79 -6.09 5.08
C SER A 251 0.96 -4.82 4.26
N MET A 252 2.19 -4.44 3.94
CA MET A 252 2.45 -3.37 2.98
C MET A 252 2.11 -3.79 1.54
N HIS A 253 2.07 -5.10 1.28
CA HIS A 253 1.76 -5.65 -0.05
C HIS A 253 0.25 -5.78 -0.31
N ASP A 254 -0.49 -4.71 0.00
CA ASP A 254 -1.91 -4.51 -0.33
C ASP A 254 -2.03 -3.26 -1.23
N PRO A 255 -1.59 -3.33 -2.52
CA PRO A 255 -1.47 -2.17 -3.40
C PRO A 255 -2.80 -1.45 -3.65
N GLU A 256 -3.94 -2.11 -3.49
CA GLU A 256 -5.25 -1.47 -3.51
C GLU A 256 -5.43 -0.37 -2.45
N SER A 257 -4.63 -0.41 -1.37
CA SER A 257 -4.67 0.58 -0.28
C SER A 257 -3.67 1.73 -0.48
N PHE A 258 -2.86 1.71 -1.53
CA PHE A 258 -1.90 2.78 -1.79
C PHE A 258 -2.60 4.12 -2.05
N GLY A 259 -1.95 5.21 -1.66
CA GLY A 259 -2.42 6.56 -1.91
C GLY A 259 -2.48 6.91 -3.40
N VAL A 260 -3.13 8.00 -3.72
CA VAL A 260 -3.23 8.52 -5.08
C VAL A 260 -2.34 9.74 -5.22
N VAL A 261 -1.34 9.65 -6.06
CA VAL A 261 -0.47 10.76 -6.43
C VAL A 261 -0.85 11.26 -7.81
N GLN A 262 -1.34 12.51 -7.88
CA GLN A 262 -1.72 13.17 -9.12
C GLN A 262 -0.60 14.09 -9.59
N PHE A 263 -0.12 13.87 -10.81
CA PHE A 263 0.92 14.68 -11.42
C PHE A 263 0.36 15.94 -12.07
N THR A 264 1.05 17.08 -11.91
CA THR A 264 0.60 18.34 -12.48
C THR A 264 1.75 19.29 -12.85
N LYS A 265 1.63 19.96 -14.00
CA LYS A 265 2.49 21.07 -14.43
C LYS A 265 1.92 22.44 -14.05
N LYS A 266 0.74 22.48 -13.46
CA LYS A 266 0.12 23.75 -12.99
C LYS A 266 0.91 24.34 -11.84
N PRO A 267 0.97 25.67 -11.72
CA PRO A 267 1.60 26.33 -10.59
C PRO A 267 1.05 25.86 -9.25
N ILE A 268 1.90 25.80 -8.24
CA ILE A 268 1.52 25.43 -6.87
C ILE A 268 0.39 26.32 -6.38
N GLY A 269 -0.61 25.72 -5.74
CA GLY A 269 -1.81 26.41 -5.26
C GLY A 269 -2.90 26.65 -6.32
N THR A 270 -2.69 26.27 -7.59
CA THR A 270 -3.68 26.43 -8.66
C THR A 270 -4.25 25.10 -9.17
N ALA A 271 -3.56 24.00 -8.93
CA ALA A 271 -4.02 22.66 -9.27
C ALA A 271 -5.07 22.16 -8.26
N GLN A 272 -5.96 21.30 -8.72
CA GLN A 272 -6.95 20.62 -7.90
C GLN A 272 -6.78 19.11 -8.05
N ILE A 273 -6.99 18.40 -6.96
CA ILE A 273 -7.09 16.94 -6.96
C ILE A 273 -8.43 16.55 -7.58
N PHE A 274 -8.38 15.63 -8.52
CA PHE A 274 -9.56 14.97 -9.06
C PHE A 274 -9.68 13.60 -8.41
N PRO A 275 -10.74 13.33 -7.61
CA PRO A 275 -10.98 12.02 -7.07
C PRO A 275 -11.02 10.98 -8.20
N ASP A 276 -10.35 9.85 -8.00
CA ASP A 276 -10.38 8.75 -8.98
C ASP A 276 -11.82 8.21 -9.09
N PRO A 277 -12.49 8.38 -10.25
CA PRO A 277 -13.87 7.96 -10.41
C PRO A 277 -14.03 6.44 -10.39
N THR A 278 -12.94 5.68 -10.46
CA THR A 278 -12.96 4.22 -10.48
C THR A 278 -12.94 3.60 -9.08
N LEU A 279 -12.62 4.38 -8.05
CA LEU A 279 -12.52 3.89 -6.67
C LEU A 279 -13.76 3.13 -6.17
N PRO A 280 -15.00 3.54 -6.45
CA PRO A 280 -16.17 2.80 -6.00
C PRO A 280 -16.23 1.38 -6.58
N ALA A 281 -15.92 1.22 -7.87
CA ALA A 281 -15.87 -0.10 -8.51
C ALA A 281 -14.71 -0.95 -7.98
N ARG A 282 -13.51 -0.37 -7.85
CA ARG A 282 -12.34 -1.02 -7.25
C ARG A 282 -12.62 -1.48 -5.82
N SER A 283 -13.29 -0.65 -5.01
CA SER A 283 -13.70 -0.99 -3.64
C SER A 283 -14.60 -2.23 -3.60
N ILE A 284 -15.58 -2.31 -4.49
CA ILE A 284 -16.47 -3.48 -4.57
C ILE A 284 -15.70 -4.71 -5.06
N LEU A 285 -14.88 -4.57 -6.10
CA LEU A 285 -14.11 -5.68 -6.68
C LEU A 285 -13.13 -6.28 -5.67
N MET A 286 -12.44 -5.45 -4.89
CA MET A 286 -11.53 -5.96 -3.86
C MET A 286 -12.24 -6.66 -2.71
N GLN A 287 -13.41 -6.19 -2.30
CA GLN A 287 -14.22 -6.91 -1.30
C GLN A 287 -14.76 -8.23 -1.87
N LEU A 288 -15.15 -8.28 -3.15
CA LEU A 288 -15.52 -9.53 -3.82
C LEU A 288 -14.34 -10.51 -3.87
N TYR A 289 -13.12 -10.01 -4.15
CA TYR A 289 -11.91 -10.82 -4.09
C TYR A 289 -11.71 -11.43 -2.70
N TYR A 290 -11.81 -10.66 -1.63
CA TYR A 290 -11.66 -11.17 -0.26
C TYR A 290 -12.78 -12.13 0.13
N ALA A 291 -14.02 -11.84 -0.26
CA ALA A 291 -15.15 -12.75 -0.05
C ALA A 291 -14.94 -14.10 -0.76
N GLN A 292 -14.45 -14.08 -2.00
CA GLN A 292 -14.10 -15.27 -2.77
C GLN A 292 -12.96 -16.07 -2.10
N LYS A 293 -11.91 -15.42 -1.63
CA LYS A 293 -10.81 -16.09 -0.89
C LYS A 293 -11.33 -16.79 0.37
N ASN A 294 -12.19 -16.11 1.12
CA ASN A 294 -12.81 -16.66 2.34
C ASN A 294 -13.71 -17.84 1.99
N TYR A 295 -14.52 -17.72 0.93
CA TYR A 295 -15.40 -18.79 0.45
C TYR A 295 -14.60 -20.02 -0.01
N TYR A 296 -13.55 -19.80 -0.79
CA TYR A 296 -12.66 -20.87 -1.28
C TYR A 296 -11.94 -21.59 -0.13
N THR A 297 -11.51 -20.85 0.89
CA THR A 297 -10.86 -21.45 2.08
C THR A 297 -11.77 -22.46 2.75
N LYS A 298 -13.08 -22.16 2.84
CA LYS A 298 -14.10 -23.00 3.50
C LYS A 298 -14.59 -24.12 2.58
N ASN A 299 -14.85 -23.83 1.31
CA ASN A 299 -15.60 -24.72 0.41
C ASN A 299 -14.72 -25.43 -0.63
N LYS A 300 -13.45 -25.04 -0.78
CA LYS A 300 -12.47 -25.57 -1.75
C LYS A 300 -12.93 -25.41 -3.22
N LYS A 301 -13.82 -24.46 -3.46
CA LYS A 301 -14.29 -24.03 -4.78
C LYS A 301 -14.62 -22.54 -4.74
N TRP A 302 -14.61 -21.89 -5.88
CA TRP A 302 -15.04 -20.51 -6.02
C TRP A 302 -16.57 -20.43 -6.09
N ALA A 303 -17.14 -19.32 -5.60
CA ALA A 303 -18.57 -19.06 -5.71
C ALA A 303 -18.91 -18.47 -7.09
N SER A 304 -20.05 -18.88 -7.64
CA SER A 304 -20.52 -18.46 -8.97
C SER A 304 -21.51 -17.28 -8.94
N SER A 305 -21.81 -16.76 -7.74
CA SER A 305 -22.76 -15.64 -7.59
C SER A 305 -22.56 -14.89 -6.26
N LEU A 306 -23.04 -13.63 -6.22
CA LEU A 306 -23.09 -12.82 -4.99
C LEU A 306 -23.90 -13.52 -3.88
N LYS A 307 -24.99 -14.17 -4.27
CA LYS A 307 -25.84 -14.95 -3.34
C LYS A 307 -25.07 -16.09 -2.70
N GLU A 308 -24.27 -16.83 -3.49
CA GLU A 308 -23.45 -17.93 -2.97
C GLU A 308 -22.37 -17.44 -2.03
N LEU A 309 -21.80 -16.24 -2.29
CA LEU A 309 -20.86 -15.56 -1.39
C LEU A 309 -21.52 -15.05 -0.10
N GLY A 310 -22.84 -14.89 -0.06
CA GLY A 310 -23.55 -14.26 1.06
C GLY A 310 -23.33 -12.76 1.14
N VAL A 311 -23.04 -12.10 0.01
CA VAL A 311 -22.80 -10.65 -0.07
C VAL A 311 -23.88 -9.93 -0.85
N ALA A 312 -24.06 -8.64 -0.57
CA ALA A 312 -24.93 -7.74 -1.32
C ALA A 312 -24.24 -6.39 -1.53
N VAL A 313 -24.62 -5.71 -2.60
CA VAL A 313 -24.17 -4.35 -2.90
C VAL A 313 -25.36 -3.41 -2.85
N ASP A 314 -25.17 -2.21 -2.28
CA ASP A 314 -26.19 -1.18 -2.33
C ASP A 314 -26.47 -0.78 -3.78
N GLN A 315 -27.75 -0.56 -4.06
CA GLN A 315 -28.15 -0.03 -5.36
C GLN A 315 -27.55 1.37 -5.54
N ASP A 316 -26.73 1.53 -6.55
CA ASP A 316 -26.19 2.82 -6.98
C ASP A 316 -26.43 2.92 -8.50
N PRO A 317 -27.10 3.97 -8.99
CA PRO A 317 -27.35 4.12 -10.42
C PRO A 317 -26.07 4.26 -11.25
N LYS A 318 -24.95 4.60 -10.60
CA LYS A 318 -23.64 4.71 -11.25
C LYS A 318 -22.82 3.41 -11.23
N LEU A 319 -23.26 2.39 -10.49
CA LEU A 319 -22.54 1.13 -10.36
C LEU A 319 -23.49 -0.04 -10.65
N LYS A 320 -23.11 -0.86 -11.62
CA LYS A 320 -23.80 -2.13 -11.87
C LYS A 320 -22.85 -3.27 -11.53
N VAL A 321 -23.19 -4.03 -10.52
CA VAL A 321 -22.44 -5.21 -10.10
C VAL A 321 -23.14 -6.44 -10.67
N ALA A 322 -22.41 -7.30 -11.36
CA ALA A 322 -22.97 -8.53 -11.90
C ALA A 322 -23.31 -9.50 -10.76
N ASP A 323 -24.55 -9.97 -10.69
CA ASP A 323 -24.98 -10.99 -9.71
C ASP A 323 -24.29 -12.35 -9.92
N THR A 324 -23.95 -12.66 -11.17
CA THR A 324 -23.22 -13.87 -11.56
C THR A 324 -21.73 -13.55 -11.67
N ILE A 325 -20.90 -14.46 -11.17
CA ILE A 325 -19.45 -14.40 -11.26
C ILE A 325 -19.03 -15.41 -12.32
N GLU A 326 -18.31 -14.97 -13.33
CA GLU A 326 -17.84 -15.83 -14.41
C GLU A 326 -16.78 -16.79 -13.88
N MET A 327 -16.97 -18.08 -14.13
CA MET A 327 -16.03 -19.12 -13.70
C MET A 327 -15.04 -19.40 -14.82
N THR A 328 -13.75 -19.33 -14.52
CA THR A 328 -12.67 -19.75 -15.41
C THR A 328 -12.24 -21.18 -15.12
N LYS A 329 -11.26 -21.71 -15.87
CA LYS A 329 -10.74 -23.07 -15.61
C LYS A 329 -10.23 -23.25 -14.18
N ASP A 330 -9.50 -22.26 -13.65
CA ASP A 330 -8.79 -22.37 -12.37
C ASP A 330 -9.19 -21.28 -11.36
N GLY A 331 -10.05 -20.33 -11.75
CA GLY A 331 -10.43 -19.19 -10.95
C GLY A 331 -11.80 -18.60 -11.32
N TYR A 332 -11.88 -17.29 -11.30
CA TYR A 332 -13.09 -16.55 -11.61
C TYR A 332 -12.78 -15.15 -12.17
N VAL A 333 -13.79 -14.51 -12.73
CA VAL A 333 -13.81 -13.07 -13.06
C VAL A 333 -15.04 -12.44 -12.43
N ALA A 334 -14.85 -11.50 -11.53
CA ALA A 334 -15.92 -10.65 -11.00
C ALA A 334 -15.91 -9.30 -11.72
N THR A 335 -17.11 -8.76 -11.99
CA THR A 335 -17.29 -7.60 -12.87
C THR A 335 -18.14 -6.51 -12.24
N VAL A 336 -17.70 -5.26 -12.39
CA VAL A 336 -18.44 -4.04 -12.01
C VAL A 336 -18.40 -3.05 -13.17
N GLU A 337 -19.57 -2.59 -13.62
CA GLU A 337 -19.70 -1.52 -14.61
C GLU A 337 -19.91 -0.17 -13.90
N ILE A 338 -19.10 0.83 -14.27
CA ILE A 338 -19.30 2.24 -13.86
C ILE A 338 -20.09 2.90 -14.99
N VAL A 339 -21.18 3.60 -14.65
CA VAL A 339 -22.03 4.33 -15.59
C VAL A 339 -21.96 5.82 -15.26
N ASP A 340 -21.58 6.63 -16.24
CA ASP A 340 -21.58 8.11 -16.12
C ASP A 340 -22.22 8.73 -17.37
N GLY A 341 -23.53 9.02 -17.26
CA GLY A 341 -24.34 9.43 -18.39
C GLY A 341 -24.40 8.35 -19.48
N ASP A 342 -23.99 8.69 -20.70
CA ASP A 342 -23.95 7.77 -21.85
C ASP A 342 -22.63 6.97 -21.93
N LYS A 343 -21.71 7.17 -21.00
CA LYS A 343 -20.43 6.44 -20.97
C LYS A 343 -20.49 5.34 -19.93
N SER A 344 -19.87 4.22 -20.26
CA SER A 344 -19.62 3.17 -19.26
C SER A 344 -18.20 2.65 -19.36
N ALA A 345 -17.72 2.10 -18.25
CA ALA A 345 -16.44 1.43 -18.14
C ALA A 345 -16.61 0.17 -17.31
N VAL A 346 -16.16 -0.95 -17.85
CA VAL A 346 -16.28 -2.25 -17.19
C VAL A 346 -14.97 -2.60 -16.52
N TRP A 347 -15.03 -2.87 -15.23
CA TRP A 347 -13.88 -3.23 -14.40
C TRP A 347 -14.02 -4.67 -13.90
N HIS A 348 -12.89 -5.33 -13.75
CA HIS A 348 -12.83 -6.73 -13.39
C HIS A 348 -11.80 -6.97 -12.27
N THR A 349 -12.00 -8.09 -11.57
CA THR A 349 -10.97 -8.71 -10.73
C THR A 349 -11.02 -10.23 -10.84
N ASN A 350 -9.91 -10.89 -10.50
CA ASN A 350 -9.77 -12.34 -10.53
C ASN A 350 -9.26 -12.90 -9.16
N GLU A 351 -8.97 -14.18 -9.13
CA GLU A 351 -8.45 -14.90 -7.97
C GLU A 351 -7.07 -14.44 -7.47
N PHE A 352 -6.40 -13.58 -8.23
CA PHE A 352 -5.09 -12.99 -7.89
C PHE A 352 -5.15 -11.50 -7.60
N SER A 353 -6.32 -10.96 -7.26
CA SER A 353 -6.55 -9.53 -6.99
C SER A 353 -6.19 -8.58 -8.13
N LYS A 354 -5.94 -9.08 -9.35
CA LYS A 354 -5.66 -8.21 -10.48
C LYS A 354 -6.90 -7.38 -10.82
N LEU A 355 -6.68 -6.07 -11.00
CA LEU A 355 -7.72 -5.14 -11.46
C LEU A 355 -7.44 -4.74 -12.91
N TRP A 356 -8.44 -4.79 -13.78
CA TRP A 356 -8.28 -4.32 -15.16
C TRP A 356 -9.60 -3.79 -15.71
N LYS A 357 -9.50 -3.05 -16.78
CA LYS A 357 -10.60 -2.44 -17.49
C LYS A 357 -10.62 -2.94 -18.92
N ASP A 358 -11.83 -3.16 -19.49
CA ASP A 358 -12.05 -3.41 -20.92
C ASP A 358 -11.79 -2.16 -21.78
#